data_71dbfe0d010d71d66f0a0046942569b4
#
_entry.id   71dbfe0d010d71d66f0a0046942569b4
#
_cell.length_a   1.000
_cell.length_b   1.000
_cell.length_c   1.000
_cell.angle_alpha   90.00
_cell.angle_beta   90.00
_cell.angle_gamma   90.00
#
_symmetry.space_group_name_H-M   'P 1'
#
loop_
_entity.id
_entity.type
_entity.pdbx_description
1 polymer ?
#
loop_
_entity_poly.entity_id
_entity_poly.type
_entity_poly.pdbx_seq_one_letter_code
_entity_poly.pdbx_strand_id
1 'polypeptide(L)'
;IEPLADVQDQRFSSRRSLLGELDEWQRTVETRGEVERYNDVRQKAFGLLTSSATKAALDLDSEAEAMRDRYGRTVFGQNCILGRRLIESGVPFVQINWSGDAEDEQQGGDGGWDLHYRLFERMQDRYCPIFDLGFTALLDDLEQRGLLESTLVLAMGEFGRSPEISGIGGREHWPYGYSMVVAGGGTPGGSVIGSTTADGGFPADRPVHPSDLILTVMEKMGLDRFELFARDSAVLGSSIEELS
;
A
#
# COMPACT_ATOMS: atom_id res chain seq x y z
N ILE A 1 -5.00 8.55 15.68
CA ILE A 1 -6.44 8.28 15.36
C ILE A 1 -7.19 8.56 16.65
N GLU A 2 -7.78 9.74 16.75
CA GLU A 2 -8.72 9.98 17.83
C GLU A 2 -9.95 9.11 17.58
N PRO A 3 -10.43 8.38 18.59
CA PRO A 3 -11.72 7.71 18.50
C PRO A 3 -12.77 8.76 18.14
N LEU A 4 -13.72 8.44 17.27
CA LEU A 4 -14.87 9.30 17.01
C LEU A 4 -15.38 9.85 18.34
N ALA A 5 -15.71 11.15 18.40
CA ALA A 5 -15.99 11.90 19.63
C ALA A 5 -17.06 11.28 20.56
N ASP A 6 -17.82 10.32 20.06
CA ASP A 6 -18.84 9.55 20.80
C ASP A 6 -18.32 8.20 21.35
N VAL A 7 -17.06 7.83 21.08
CA VAL A 7 -16.46 6.57 21.57
C VAL A 7 -15.39 6.89 22.60
N GLN A 8 -15.81 7.11 23.86
CA GLN A 8 -14.89 7.24 24.98
C GLN A 8 -14.11 5.94 25.22
N ASP A 9 -12.90 6.04 25.77
CA ASP A 9 -12.02 4.88 26.08
C ASP A 9 -12.75 3.78 26.85
N GLN A 10 -13.69 4.14 27.72
CA GLN A 10 -14.51 3.22 28.49
C GLN A 10 -15.48 2.40 27.60
N ARG A 11 -16.05 3.01 26.57
CA ARG A 11 -16.91 2.32 25.59
C ARG A 11 -16.09 1.40 24.68
N PHE A 12 -14.89 1.80 24.32
CA PHE A 12 -13.98 0.97 23.55
C PHE A 12 -13.55 -0.27 24.35
N SER A 13 -13.21 -0.08 25.63
CA SER A 13 -12.86 -1.15 26.55
C SER A 13 -14.03 -2.11 26.79
N SER A 14 -15.25 -1.57 26.96
CA SER A 14 -16.46 -2.39 27.14
C SER A 14 -16.83 -3.18 25.89
N ARG A 15 -16.70 -2.60 24.69
CA ARG A 15 -16.92 -3.32 23.42
C ARG A 15 -15.87 -4.43 23.21
N ARG A 16 -14.63 -4.17 23.63
CA ARG A 16 -13.55 -5.17 23.59
C ARG A 16 -13.84 -6.33 24.55
N SER A 17 -14.34 -6.05 25.77
CA SER A 17 -14.73 -7.07 26.74
C SER A 17 -15.90 -7.91 26.22
N LEU A 18 -16.94 -7.27 25.69
CA LEU A 18 -18.10 -7.96 25.10
C LEU A 18 -17.73 -8.85 23.91
N LEU A 19 -16.84 -8.37 23.07
CA LEU A 19 -16.29 -9.19 21.98
C LEU A 19 -15.52 -10.40 22.52
N GLY A 20 -14.74 -10.21 23.58
CA GLY A 20 -14.04 -11.32 24.27
C GLY A 20 -14.98 -12.36 24.83
N GLU A 21 -16.08 -11.94 25.44
CA GLU A 21 -17.12 -12.84 26.00
C GLU A 21 -17.88 -13.60 24.91
N LEU A 22 -18.19 -12.94 23.79
CA LEU A 22 -18.80 -13.57 22.61
C LEU A 22 -17.85 -14.60 21.97
N ASP A 23 -16.56 -14.29 21.89
CA ASP A 23 -15.54 -15.20 21.35
C ASP A 23 -15.33 -16.41 22.26
N GLU A 24 -15.40 -16.23 23.59
CA GLU A 24 -15.32 -17.34 24.55
C GLU A 24 -16.54 -18.26 24.46
N TRP A 25 -17.72 -17.71 24.23
CA TRP A 25 -18.93 -18.46 23.96
C TRP A 25 -18.85 -19.23 22.62
N GLN A 26 -18.34 -18.59 21.58
CA GLN A 26 -18.13 -19.21 20.27
C GLN A 26 -17.09 -20.35 20.32
N ARG A 27 -16.02 -20.20 21.13
CA ARG A 27 -15.03 -21.27 21.39
C ARG A 27 -15.64 -22.49 22.04
N THR A 28 -16.67 -22.30 22.86
CA THR A 28 -17.36 -23.41 23.52
C THR A 28 -18.23 -24.21 22.53
N VAL A 29 -18.59 -23.59 21.39
CA VAL A 29 -19.47 -24.20 20.37
C VAL A 29 -18.65 -24.76 19.20
N GLU A 30 -17.45 -24.27 18.90
CA GLU A 30 -16.65 -24.66 17.74
C GLU A 30 -15.25 -25.17 18.14
N THR A 31 -15.10 -26.47 18.23
CA THR A 31 -13.80 -27.19 18.44
C THR A 31 -12.99 -27.25 17.13
N ARG A 32 -12.63 -26.14 16.51
CA ARG A 32 -11.78 -26.13 15.31
C ARG A 32 -10.66 -25.10 15.42
N GLY A 33 -9.41 -25.51 15.14
CA GLY A 33 -8.20 -24.68 15.19
C GLY A 33 -8.18 -23.41 14.33
N GLU A 34 -9.11 -23.25 13.40
CA GLU A 34 -9.30 -22.02 12.61
C GLU A 34 -9.76 -20.84 13.47
N VAL A 35 -10.57 -21.09 14.51
CA VAL A 35 -11.07 -20.04 15.43
C VAL A 35 -9.95 -19.52 16.33
N GLU A 36 -9.04 -20.39 16.79
CA GLU A 36 -7.89 -19.99 17.59
C GLU A 36 -6.95 -19.09 16.79
N ARG A 37 -6.64 -19.46 15.53
CA ARG A 37 -5.83 -18.63 14.63
C ARG A 37 -6.45 -17.24 14.41
N TYR A 38 -7.74 -17.17 14.15
CA TYR A 38 -8.46 -15.91 13.97
C TYR A 38 -8.38 -15.02 15.21
N ASN A 39 -8.53 -15.61 16.40
CA ASN A 39 -8.45 -14.87 17.66
C ASN A 39 -7.03 -14.35 17.95
N ASP A 40 -5.99 -15.13 17.64
CA ASP A 40 -4.61 -14.70 17.77
C ASP A 40 -4.29 -13.53 16.85
N VAL A 41 -4.74 -13.58 15.60
CA VAL A 41 -4.58 -12.47 14.63
C VAL A 41 -5.32 -11.22 15.13
N ARG A 42 -6.54 -11.37 15.63
CA ARG A 42 -7.30 -10.26 16.22
C ARG A 42 -6.60 -9.65 17.43
N GLN A 43 -6.11 -10.47 18.36
CA GLN A 43 -5.40 -9.96 19.53
C GLN A 43 -4.12 -9.23 19.15
N LYS A 44 -3.36 -9.74 18.19
CA LYS A 44 -2.19 -9.06 17.62
C LYS A 44 -2.57 -7.72 16.98
N ALA A 45 -3.64 -7.68 16.19
CA ALA A 45 -4.14 -6.44 15.58
C ALA A 45 -4.55 -5.40 16.64
N PHE A 46 -5.29 -5.80 17.68
CA PHE A 46 -5.62 -4.91 18.79
C PHE A 46 -4.40 -4.47 19.57
N GLY A 47 -3.42 -5.35 19.78
CA GLY A 47 -2.16 -5.02 20.41
C GLY A 47 -1.39 -3.94 19.65
N LEU A 48 -1.32 -4.07 18.33
CA LEU A 48 -0.71 -3.06 17.45
C LEU A 48 -1.45 -1.71 17.55
N LEU A 49 -2.77 -1.71 17.36
CA LEU A 49 -3.59 -0.48 17.39
C LEU A 49 -3.55 0.26 18.73
N THR A 50 -3.35 -0.45 19.83
CA THR A 50 -3.33 0.12 21.19
C THR A 50 -1.91 0.37 21.71
N SER A 51 -0.87 -0.03 20.96
CA SER A 51 0.51 0.14 21.41
C SER A 51 0.89 1.63 21.47
N SER A 52 1.69 1.98 22.46
CA SER A 52 2.27 3.33 22.58
C SER A 52 3.18 3.67 21.39
N ALA A 53 3.86 2.66 20.83
CA ALA A 53 4.74 2.82 19.68
C ALA A 53 3.93 3.21 18.41
N THR A 54 2.79 2.52 18.14
CA THR A 54 1.93 2.85 17.01
C THR A 54 1.28 4.23 17.18
N LYS A 55 0.84 4.57 18.40
CA LYS A 55 0.32 5.91 18.70
C LYS A 55 1.37 6.99 18.44
N ALA A 56 2.60 6.78 18.91
CA ALA A 56 3.70 7.70 18.64
C ALA A 56 4.06 7.78 17.15
N ALA A 57 3.97 6.68 16.42
CA ALA A 57 4.20 6.66 14.97
C ALA A 57 3.19 7.54 14.20
N LEU A 58 1.96 7.63 14.67
CA LEU A 58 0.91 8.44 14.05
C LEU A 58 0.98 9.93 14.42
N ASP A 59 1.82 10.31 15.39
CA ASP A 59 2.04 11.70 15.77
C ASP A 59 3.04 12.39 14.85
N LEU A 60 2.55 13.01 13.77
CA LEU A 60 3.35 13.75 12.81
C LEU A 60 3.96 15.04 13.40
N ASP A 61 3.40 15.59 14.46
CA ASP A 61 3.91 16.82 15.05
C ASP A 61 5.24 16.58 15.77
N SER A 62 5.55 15.32 16.09
CA SER A 62 6.85 14.91 16.61
C SER A 62 7.94 14.79 15.53
N GLU A 63 7.59 14.85 14.23
CA GLU A 63 8.56 14.79 13.13
C GLU A 63 9.18 16.17 12.88
N ALA A 64 10.49 16.19 12.58
CA ALA A 64 11.19 17.42 12.29
C ALA A 64 10.57 18.15 11.07
N GLU A 65 10.39 19.47 11.18
CA GLU A 65 9.84 20.30 10.11
C GLU A 65 10.58 20.10 8.77
N ALA A 66 11.93 20.08 8.81
CA ALA A 66 12.74 19.87 7.62
C ALA A 66 12.48 18.50 6.95
N MET A 67 12.16 17.46 7.73
CA MET A 67 11.80 16.16 7.20
C MET A 67 10.42 16.21 6.55
N ARG A 68 9.46 16.85 7.22
CA ARG A 68 8.11 17.04 6.67
C ARG A 68 8.13 17.84 5.37
N ASP A 69 9.02 18.86 5.26
CA ASP A 69 9.22 19.64 4.04
C ASP A 69 9.84 18.79 2.92
N ARG A 70 10.82 17.93 3.27
CA ARG A 70 11.47 17.04 2.31
C ARG A 70 10.49 16.09 1.60
N TYR A 71 9.52 15.55 2.33
CA TYR A 71 8.47 14.71 1.74
C TYR A 71 7.37 15.50 1.00
N GLY A 72 7.36 16.82 1.16
CA GLY A 72 6.29 17.71 0.70
C GLY A 72 5.12 17.77 1.70
N ARG A 73 4.52 18.98 1.82
CA ARG A 73 3.39 19.26 2.70
C ARG A 73 2.04 18.85 2.10
N THR A 74 2.06 17.92 1.17
CA THR A 74 0.85 17.33 0.57
C THR A 74 0.34 16.17 1.41
N VAL A 75 -0.91 15.79 1.24
CA VAL A 75 -1.49 14.60 1.90
C VAL A 75 -0.67 13.36 1.58
N PHE A 76 -0.27 13.17 0.32
CA PHE A 76 0.55 12.03 -0.09
C PHE A 76 1.91 11.99 0.62
N GLY A 77 2.66 13.11 0.59
CA GLY A 77 3.97 13.18 1.24
C GLY A 77 3.89 12.94 2.75
N GLN A 78 2.89 13.49 3.43
CA GLN A 78 2.70 13.27 4.87
C GLN A 78 2.27 11.83 5.17
N ASN A 79 1.47 11.19 4.31
CA ASN A 79 1.14 9.77 4.41
C ASN A 79 2.37 8.87 4.19
N CYS A 80 3.31 9.25 3.32
CA CYS A 80 4.59 8.55 3.17
C CYS A 80 5.40 8.57 4.47
N ILE A 81 5.45 9.71 5.17
CA ILE A 81 6.09 9.78 6.51
C ILE A 81 5.39 8.85 7.50
N LEU A 82 4.05 8.87 7.55
CA LEU A 82 3.29 7.96 8.41
C LEU A 82 3.60 6.50 8.10
N GLY A 83 3.66 6.15 6.81
CA GLY A 83 4.04 4.80 6.36
C GLY A 83 5.40 4.39 6.89
N ARG A 84 6.43 5.23 6.73
CA ARG A 84 7.78 4.97 7.24
C ARG A 84 7.78 4.81 8.77
N ARG A 85 7.09 5.68 9.52
CA ARG A 85 7.01 5.62 10.98
C ARG A 85 6.30 4.36 11.48
N LEU A 86 5.28 3.90 10.77
CA LEU A 86 4.58 2.65 11.07
C LEU A 86 5.50 1.44 10.86
N ILE A 87 6.26 1.41 9.74
CA ILE A 87 7.27 0.37 9.50
C ILE A 87 8.34 0.38 10.61
N GLU A 88 8.87 1.54 11.00
CA GLU A 88 9.80 1.68 12.13
C GLU A 88 9.21 1.13 13.44
N SER A 89 7.92 1.27 13.64
CA SER A 89 7.23 0.75 14.83
C SER A 89 6.92 -0.75 14.78
N GLY A 90 7.31 -1.43 13.69
CA GLY A 90 7.14 -2.87 13.51
C GLY A 90 5.82 -3.29 12.85
N VAL A 91 5.10 -2.37 12.22
CA VAL A 91 3.91 -2.72 11.41
C VAL A 91 4.39 -3.42 10.13
N PRO A 92 4.02 -4.69 9.88
CA PRO A 92 4.63 -5.47 8.80
C PRO A 92 4.10 -5.12 7.41
N PHE A 93 2.96 -4.45 7.30
CA PHE A 93 2.34 -4.06 6.04
C PHE A 93 1.63 -2.72 6.19
N VAL A 94 1.96 -1.79 5.30
CA VAL A 94 1.33 -0.47 5.24
C VAL A 94 0.92 -0.18 3.81
N GLN A 95 -0.34 0.20 3.61
CA GLN A 95 -0.85 0.65 2.33
C GLN A 95 -1.14 2.15 2.38
N ILE A 96 -0.57 2.88 1.43
CA ILE A 96 -0.79 4.32 1.24
C ILE A 96 -1.62 4.48 -0.02
N ASN A 97 -2.87 4.89 0.14
CA ASN A 97 -3.74 5.18 -0.99
C ASN A 97 -3.60 6.66 -1.35
N TRP A 98 -3.42 6.93 -2.64
CA TRP A 98 -3.59 8.27 -3.17
C TRP A 98 -5.00 8.39 -3.72
N SER A 99 -5.90 8.87 -2.91
CA SER A 99 -7.21 9.35 -3.33
C SER A 99 -7.14 10.83 -3.67
N GLY A 100 -8.04 11.31 -4.52
CA GLY A 100 -8.19 12.74 -4.77
C GLY A 100 -8.41 13.52 -3.47
N ASP A 101 -7.82 14.68 -3.38
CA ASP A 101 -8.07 15.59 -2.26
C ASP A 101 -9.23 16.57 -2.60
N ALA A 102 -9.69 17.29 -1.59
CA ALA A 102 -10.78 18.25 -1.74
C ALA A 102 -10.43 19.40 -2.71
N GLU A 103 -9.15 19.67 -2.91
CA GLU A 103 -8.67 20.66 -3.87
C GLU A 103 -8.83 20.17 -5.31
N ASP A 104 -8.57 18.89 -5.57
CA ASP A 104 -8.84 18.26 -6.86
C ASP A 104 -10.32 18.27 -7.18
N GLU A 105 -11.18 17.96 -6.22
CA GLU A 105 -12.64 18.02 -6.39
C GLU A 105 -13.13 19.43 -6.70
N GLN A 106 -12.62 20.46 -6.01
CA GLN A 106 -12.96 21.86 -6.25
C GLN A 106 -12.53 22.36 -7.64
N GLN A 107 -11.46 21.79 -8.18
CA GLN A 107 -10.98 22.10 -9.55
C GLN A 107 -11.66 21.26 -10.63
N GLY A 108 -12.69 20.48 -10.29
CA GLY A 108 -13.40 19.61 -11.23
C GLY A 108 -12.56 18.38 -11.62
N GLY A 109 -11.72 17.91 -10.72
CA GLY A 109 -10.96 16.69 -10.88
C GLY A 109 -11.78 15.45 -10.58
N ASP A 110 -11.44 14.32 -11.22
CA ASP A 110 -12.04 13.02 -10.99
C ASP A 110 -11.46 12.31 -9.75
N GLY A 111 -10.76 13.08 -8.88
CA GLY A 111 -10.23 12.55 -7.64
C GLY A 111 -8.87 11.86 -7.74
N GLY A 112 -7.86 12.52 -8.32
CA GLY A 112 -6.49 12.03 -8.32
C GLY A 112 -6.02 11.48 -9.67
N TRP A 113 -5.47 10.26 -9.68
CA TRP A 113 -4.85 9.65 -10.86
C TRP A 113 -5.83 9.15 -11.91
N ASP A 114 -7.13 9.18 -11.67
CA ASP A 114 -8.16 8.76 -12.62
C ASP A 114 -8.44 9.84 -13.68
N LEU A 115 -7.45 10.07 -14.55
CA LEU A 115 -7.38 11.21 -15.46
C LEU A 115 -8.03 10.92 -16.81
N HIS A 116 -9.35 11.08 -16.89
CA HIS A 116 -10.12 10.97 -18.12
C HIS A 116 -10.08 12.22 -19.01
N TYR A 117 -9.46 13.30 -18.53
CA TYR A 117 -9.29 14.58 -19.24
C TYR A 117 -8.07 15.34 -18.74
N ARG A 118 -7.50 16.19 -19.58
CA ARG A 118 -6.32 17.01 -19.28
C ARG A 118 -5.17 16.23 -18.59
N LEU A 119 -4.99 14.97 -18.98
CA LEU A 119 -4.04 14.04 -18.33
C LEU A 119 -2.62 14.60 -18.31
N PHE A 120 -2.14 15.11 -19.45
CA PHE A 120 -0.73 15.55 -19.58
C PHE A 120 -0.41 16.73 -18.68
N GLU A 121 -1.27 17.75 -18.68
CA GLU A 121 -1.12 18.93 -17.84
C GLU A 121 -1.13 18.54 -16.35
N ARG A 122 -2.09 17.73 -15.94
CA ARG A 122 -2.23 17.34 -14.54
C ARG A 122 -1.10 16.46 -14.07
N MET A 123 -0.66 15.51 -14.89
CA MET A 123 0.51 14.71 -14.54
C MET A 123 1.76 15.58 -14.45
N GLN A 124 2.01 16.43 -15.43
CA GLN A 124 3.20 17.27 -15.49
C GLN A 124 3.25 18.29 -14.36
N ASP A 125 2.13 18.98 -14.11
CA ASP A 125 2.14 20.17 -13.24
C ASP A 125 1.78 19.85 -11.78
N ARG A 126 1.21 18.66 -11.52
CA ARG A 126 0.71 18.30 -10.18
C ARG A 126 1.12 16.90 -9.72
N TYR A 127 0.59 15.84 -10.36
CA TYR A 127 0.69 14.50 -9.78
C TYR A 127 2.10 13.93 -9.80
N CYS A 128 2.81 14.03 -10.92
CA CYS A 128 4.18 13.53 -10.99
C CYS A 128 5.12 14.29 -10.06
N PRO A 129 5.11 15.64 -9.97
CA PRO A 129 5.94 16.36 -9.00
C PRO A 129 5.67 15.98 -7.53
N ILE A 130 4.40 15.82 -7.15
CA ILE A 130 4.03 15.41 -5.79
C ILE A 130 4.48 13.98 -5.52
N PHE A 131 4.25 13.07 -6.49
CA PHE A 131 4.69 11.67 -6.37
C PHE A 131 6.21 11.58 -6.26
N ASP A 132 6.92 12.22 -7.16
CA ASP A 132 8.37 12.21 -7.21
C ASP A 132 8.97 12.69 -5.89
N LEU A 133 8.50 13.82 -5.37
CA LEU A 133 8.98 14.37 -4.11
C LEU A 133 8.73 13.42 -2.92
N GLY A 134 7.50 12.93 -2.76
CA GLY A 134 7.13 12.09 -1.63
C GLY A 134 7.73 10.68 -1.70
N PHE A 135 7.74 10.08 -2.89
CA PHE A 135 8.25 8.72 -3.10
C PHE A 135 9.76 8.64 -2.99
N THR A 136 10.50 9.59 -3.61
CA THR A 136 11.96 9.61 -3.50
C THR A 136 12.41 9.91 -2.07
N ALA A 137 11.73 10.84 -1.39
CA ALA A 137 12.00 11.10 0.02
C ALA A 137 11.76 9.85 0.90
N LEU A 138 10.73 9.04 0.61
CA LEU A 138 10.47 7.79 1.32
C LEU A 138 11.62 6.79 1.12
N LEU A 139 12.08 6.59 -0.10
CA LEU A 139 13.17 5.64 -0.40
C LEU A 139 14.48 6.08 0.28
N ASP A 140 14.83 7.36 0.15
CA ASP A 140 16.03 7.93 0.76
C ASP A 140 16.00 7.85 2.29
N ASP A 141 14.83 8.11 2.91
CA ASP A 141 14.69 8.07 4.38
C ASP A 141 14.75 6.63 4.90
N LEU A 142 14.14 5.68 4.19
CA LEU A 142 14.27 4.25 4.49
C LEU A 142 15.72 3.77 4.36
N GLU A 143 16.44 4.19 3.33
CA GLU A 143 17.84 3.87 3.13
C GLU A 143 18.72 4.44 4.23
N GLN A 144 18.58 5.75 4.55
CA GLN A 144 19.35 6.41 5.61
C GLN A 144 19.13 5.80 7.00
N ARG A 145 17.95 5.21 7.23
CA ARG A 145 17.62 4.51 8.47
C ARG A 145 18.03 3.04 8.46
N GLY A 146 18.55 2.53 7.35
CA GLY A 146 18.88 1.10 7.19
C GLY A 146 17.64 0.19 7.13
N LEU A 147 16.49 0.73 6.77
CA LEU A 147 15.23 0.00 6.67
C LEU A 147 14.92 -0.50 5.26
N LEU A 148 15.53 0.12 4.22
CA LEU A 148 15.20 -0.19 2.83
C LEU A 148 15.50 -1.65 2.46
N GLU A 149 16.59 -2.21 2.99
CA GLU A 149 16.97 -3.61 2.75
C GLU A 149 15.91 -4.61 3.24
N SER A 150 15.23 -4.30 4.33
CA SER A 150 14.19 -5.15 4.93
C SER A 150 12.76 -4.71 4.62
N THR A 151 12.58 -3.68 3.78
CA THR A 151 11.27 -3.13 3.43
C THR A 151 11.08 -3.14 1.93
N LEU A 152 10.19 -3.99 1.44
CA LEU A 152 9.78 -3.97 0.04
C LEU A 152 8.78 -2.82 -0.19
N VAL A 153 9.11 -1.92 -1.10
CA VAL A 153 8.28 -0.76 -1.47
C VAL A 153 7.72 -0.98 -2.87
N LEU A 154 6.41 -0.93 -3.00
CA LEU A 154 5.69 -1.03 -4.27
C LEU A 154 4.94 0.25 -4.55
N ALA A 155 5.06 0.77 -5.78
CA ALA A 155 4.21 1.85 -6.27
C ALA A 155 3.55 1.42 -7.57
N MET A 156 2.22 1.40 -7.58
CA MET A 156 1.43 0.87 -8.69
C MET A 156 0.03 1.46 -8.72
N GLY A 157 -0.61 1.41 -9.88
CA GLY A 157 -2.06 1.56 -10.00
C GLY A 157 -2.76 0.21 -10.01
N GLU A 158 -4.08 0.22 -10.01
CA GLU A 158 -4.94 -0.97 -10.08
C GLU A 158 -4.97 -1.58 -11.49
N PHE A 159 -4.80 -0.76 -12.53
CA PHE A 159 -4.71 -1.12 -13.95
C PHE A 159 -3.99 -0.01 -14.72
N GLY A 160 -3.78 -0.20 -16.01
CA GLY A 160 -3.17 0.79 -16.90
C GLY A 160 -4.18 1.76 -17.52
N ARG A 161 -3.66 2.55 -18.45
CA ARG A 161 -4.46 3.53 -19.22
C ARG A 161 -4.37 3.23 -20.71
N SER A 162 -5.47 3.49 -21.44
CA SER A 162 -5.57 3.23 -22.88
C SER A 162 -4.42 3.87 -23.67
N PRO A 163 -3.87 3.18 -24.69
CA PRO A 163 -2.91 3.79 -25.61
C PRO A 163 -3.49 5.01 -26.32
N GLU A 164 -4.77 4.96 -26.63
CA GLU A 164 -5.49 6.05 -27.28
C GLU A 164 -5.82 7.19 -26.30
N ILE A 165 -5.66 8.42 -26.79
CA ILE A 165 -6.01 9.63 -26.05
C ILE A 165 -7.41 10.05 -26.50
N SER A 166 -8.29 10.27 -25.53
CA SER A 166 -9.64 10.78 -25.80
C SER A 166 -9.62 12.21 -26.38
N GLY A 167 -10.70 12.63 -27.02
CA GLY A 167 -10.82 13.97 -27.60
C GLY A 167 -10.71 15.14 -26.60
N ILE A 168 -10.78 14.84 -25.29
CA ILE A 168 -10.62 15.81 -24.20
C ILE A 168 -9.27 15.68 -23.48
N GLY A 169 -8.33 14.95 -24.07
CA GLY A 169 -6.95 14.84 -23.58
C GLY A 169 -6.78 13.93 -22.37
N GLY A 170 -7.64 12.93 -22.21
CA GLY A 170 -7.54 11.92 -21.17
C GLY A 170 -7.24 10.53 -21.71
N ARG A 171 -7.21 9.54 -20.84
CA ARG A 171 -7.08 8.12 -21.18
C ARG A 171 -8.07 7.30 -20.36
N GLU A 172 -8.68 6.31 -21.04
CA GLU A 172 -9.61 5.38 -20.42
C GLU A 172 -8.87 4.27 -19.62
N HIS A 173 -9.62 3.51 -18.83
CA HIS A 173 -9.10 2.33 -18.12
C HIS A 173 -8.66 1.26 -19.12
N TRP A 174 -7.48 0.64 -18.85
CA TRP A 174 -6.90 -0.37 -19.72
C TRP A 174 -6.30 -1.51 -18.90
N PRO A 175 -7.00 -2.64 -18.78
CA PRO A 175 -6.56 -3.72 -17.88
C PRO A 175 -5.44 -4.58 -18.47
N TYR A 176 -5.07 -4.39 -19.73
CA TYR A 176 -4.17 -5.31 -20.44
C TYR A 176 -2.69 -5.04 -20.23
N GLY A 177 -2.32 -3.87 -19.76
CA GLY A 177 -0.92 -3.56 -19.49
C GLY A 177 -0.74 -2.30 -18.68
N TYR A 178 0.15 -2.36 -17.69
CA TYR A 178 0.58 -1.21 -16.89
C TYR A 178 1.97 -1.45 -16.31
N SER A 179 2.57 -0.41 -15.75
CA SER A 179 3.89 -0.47 -15.12
C SER A 179 3.78 -0.25 -13.62
N MET A 180 4.74 -0.82 -12.90
CA MET A 180 4.89 -0.61 -11.46
C MET A 180 6.35 -0.36 -11.12
N VAL A 181 6.60 0.20 -9.95
CA VAL A 181 7.92 0.37 -9.38
C VAL A 181 8.07 -0.54 -8.19
N VAL A 182 9.21 -1.23 -8.12
CA VAL A 182 9.60 -2.09 -6.99
C VAL A 182 10.95 -1.58 -6.47
N ALA A 183 11.05 -1.37 -5.17
CA ALA A 183 12.29 -0.94 -4.53
C ALA A 183 12.47 -1.59 -3.15
N GLY A 184 13.70 -1.73 -2.70
CA GLY A 184 14.03 -2.30 -1.39
C GLY A 184 13.75 -3.80 -1.27
N GLY A 185 13.72 -4.31 -0.04
CA GLY A 185 13.49 -5.74 0.25
C GLY A 185 14.53 -6.66 -0.39
N GLY A 186 15.78 -6.21 -0.55
CA GLY A 186 16.84 -6.95 -1.23
C GLY A 186 16.66 -7.09 -2.74
N THR A 187 15.76 -6.32 -3.39
CA THR A 187 15.59 -6.39 -4.86
C THR A 187 16.72 -5.67 -5.59
N PRO A 188 17.25 -6.24 -6.69
CA PRO A 188 18.27 -5.57 -7.50
C PRO A 188 17.73 -4.27 -8.11
N GLY A 189 18.46 -3.18 -7.91
CA GLY A 189 18.10 -1.88 -8.49
C GLY A 189 18.51 -1.73 -9.96
N GLY A 190 17.86 -0.79 -10.67
CA GLY A 190 18.22 -0.40 -12.04
C GLY A 190 17.75 -1.39 -13.14
N SER A 191 16.97 -2.40 -12.78
CA SER A 191 16.43 -3.37 -13.72
C SER A 191 15.10 -2.94 -14.31
N VAL A 192 14.82 -3.32 -15.55
CA VAL A 192 13.51 -3.21 -16.20
C VAL A 192 13.08 -4.60 -16.62
N ILE A 193 11.93 -5.05 -16.13
CA ILE A 193 11.38 -6.38 -16.41
C ILE A 193 10.18 -6.22 -17.32
N GLY A 194 10.25 -6.85 -18.48
CA GLY A 194 9.20 -6.82 -19.49
C GLY A 194 9.15 -5.55 -20.32
N SER A 195 8.38 -5.62 -21.39
CA SER A 195 8.09 -4.49 -22.26
C SER A 195 6.68 -4.59 -22.84
N THR A 196 6.18 -3.51 -23.36
CA THR A 196 4.91 -3.45 -24.09
C THR A 196 5.13 -3.47 -25.60
N THR A 197 4.04 -3.68 -26.34
CA THR A 197 3.98 -3.39 -27.77
C THR A 197 4.32 -1.92 -28.05
N ALA A 198 4.71 -1.59 -29.26
CA ALA A 198 5.18 -0.25 -29.64
C ALA A 198 4.13 0.87 -29.39
N ASP A 199 2.85 0.51 -29.42
CA ASP A 199 1.73 1.40 -29.09
C ASP A 199 1.41 1.48 -27.58
N GLY A 200 2.12 0.66 -26.75
CA GLY A 200 1.87 0.60 -25.30
C GLY A 200 0.62 -0.17 -24.90
N GLY A 201 -0.04 -0.86 -25.83
CA GLY A 201 -1.34 -1.49 -25.59
C GLY A 201 -1.30 -2.79 -24.80
N PHE A 202 -0.32 -3.65 -25.09
CA PHE A 202 -0.26 -5.00 -24.53
C PHE A 202 1.16 -5.36 -24.09
N PRO A 203 1.33 -6.24 -23.10
CA PRO A 203 2.64 -6.83 -22.81
C PRO A 203 3.15 -7.58 -24.05
N ALA A 204 4.42 -7.39 -24.41
CA ALA A 204 5.04 -8.01 -25.58
C ALA A 204 6.20 -8.94 -25.23
N ASP A 205 7.02 -8.56 -24.26
CA ASP A 205 8.16 -9.35 -23.81
C ASP A 205 8.12 -9.51 -22.28
N ARG A 206 8.47 -10.68 -21.80
CA ARG A 206 8.52 -11.02 -20.37
C ARG A 206 7.31 -10.47 -19.58
N PRO A 207 6.06 -10.84 -19.93
CA PRO A 207 4.89 -10.37 -19.21
C PRO A 207 4.92 -10.83 -17.76
N VAL A 208 4.55 -9.95 -16.86
CA VAL A 208 4.38 -10.24 -15.42
C VAL A 208 2.89 -10.17 -15.09
N HIS A 209 2.34 -11.27 -14.61
CA HIS A 209 0.94 -11.31 -14.18
C HIS A 209 0.81 -10.78 -12.75
N PRO A 210 -0.30 -10.13 -12.37
CA PRO A 210 -0.51 -9.68 -10.99
C PRO A 210 -0.33 -10.77 -9.93
N SER A 211 -0.68 -12.03 -10.25
CA SER A 211 -0.44 -13.16 -9.35
C SER A 211 1.05 -13.45 -9.13
N ASP A 212 1.91 -13.20 -10.12
CA ASP A 212 3.36 -13.39 -9.98
C ASP A 212 3.92 -12.37 -8.97
N LEU A 213 3.45 -11.12 -9.04
CA LEU A 213 3.80 -10.09 -8.08
C LEU A 213 3.36 -10.47 -6.66
N ILE A 214 2.10 -10.89 -6.50
CA ILE A 214 1.57 -11.28 -5.18
C ILE A 214 2.41 -12.41 -4.58
N LEU A 215 2.73 -13.43 -5.37
CA LEU A 215 3.58 -14.53 -4.91
C LEU A 215 4.96 -14.06 -4.50
N THR A 216 5.60 -13.23 -5.31
CA THR A 216 6.92 -12.67 -5.01
C THR A 216 6.91 -11.88 -3.70
N VAL A 217 5.88 -11.04 -3.49
CA VAL A 217 5.70 -10.29 -2.24
C VAL A 217 5.54 -11.24 -1.05
N MET A 218 4.71 -12.27 -1.18
CA MET A 218 4.48 -13.24 -0.11
C MET A 218 5.75 -14.01 0.25
N GLU A 219 6.50 -14.47 -0.73
CA GLU A 219 7.78 -15.14 -0.50
C GLU A 219 8.79 -14.23 0.19
N LYS A 220 8.90 -12.98 -0.23
CA LYS A 220 9.76 -11.99 0.46
C LYS A 220 9.31 -11.68 1.89
N MET A 221 8.02 -11.76 2.18
CA MET A 221 7.48 -11.64 3.54
C MET A 221 7.61 -12.94 4.35
N GLY A 222 8.14 -14.02 3.78
CA GLY A 222 8.24 -15.33 4.44
C GLY A 222 6.88 -16.00 4.68
N LEU A 223 5.87 -15.65 3.89
CA LEU A 223 4.53 -16.24 4.00
C LEU A 223 4.44 -17.49 3.12
N ASP A 224 3.92 -18.58 3.70
CA ASP A 224 3.69 -19.80 2.93
C ASP A 224 2.46 -19.65 2.01
N ARG A 225 2.71 -19.76 0.70
CA ARG A 225 1.66 -19.73 -0.32
C ARG A 225 0.57 -20.78 -0.12
N PHE A 226 0.92 -21.95 0.38
CA PHE A 226 -0.04 -23.06 0.60
C PHE A 226 -0.95 -22.82 1.80
N GLU A 227 -0.49 -22.10 2.81
CA GLU A 227 -1.34 -21.74 3.94
C GLU A 227 -2.45 -20.74 3.57
N LEU A 228 -2.19 -19.85 2.62
CA LEU A 228 -3.12 -18.80 2.22
C LEU A 228 -4.05 -19.20 1.07
N PHE A 229 -3.58 -20.04 0.15
CA PHE A 229 -4.32 -20.43 -1.06
C PHE A 229 -4.62 -21.93 -1.15
N ALA A 230 -4.64 -22.65 -0.03
CA ALA A 230 -4.73 -24.11 0.05
C ALA A 230 -5.91 -24.77 -0.71
N ARG A 231 -6.78 -24.00 -1.36
CA ARG A 231 -7.97 -24.54 -2.05
C ARG A 231 -8.06 -24.23 -3.54
N ASP A 232 -7.18 -23.39 -4.09
CA ASP A 232 -7.28 -23.01 -5.51
C ASP A 232 -5.91 -22.89 -6.18
N SER A 233 -5.36 -24.02 -6.59
CA SER A 233 -4.07 -24.10 -7.27
C SER A 233 -4.07 -23.42 -8.67
N ALA A 234 -5.22 -23.00 -9.17
CA ALA A 234 -5.36 -22.36 -10.47
C ALA A 234 -4.97 -20.86 -10.47
N VAL A 235 -4.84 -20.24 -9.29
CA VAL A 235 -4.51 -18.80 -9.13
C VAL A 235 -3.01 -18.58 -8.87
N LEU A 236 -2.23 -19.64 -8.76
CA LEU A 236 -0.81 -19.53 -8.42
C LEU A 236 0.02 -19.19 -9.66
N GLY A 237 0.48 -17.95 -9.76
CA GLY A 237 1.54 -17.52 -10.68
C GLY A 237 2.91 -18.12 -10.34
N SER A 238 3.95 -17.59 -10.90
CA SER A 238 5.35 -17.92 -10.60
C SER A 238 6.04 -16.70 -10.00
N SER A 239 6.95 -16.90 -9.04
CA SER A 239 7.75 -15.81 -8.50
C SER A 239 8.54 -15.12 -9.60
N ILE A 240 8.71 -13.82 -9.47
CA ILE A 240 9.51 -13.01 -10.39
C ILE A 240 10.98 -13.19 -10.00
N GLU A 241 11.70 -14.05 -10.72
CA GLU A 241 13.09 -14.42 -10.42
C GLU A 241 14.03 -13.20 -10.37
N GLU A 242 13.79 -12.21 -11.22
CA GLU A 242 14.59 -10.97 -11.30
C GLU A 242 14.47 -10.08 -10.05
N LEU A 243 13.50 -10.33 -9.19
CA LEU A 243 13.30 -9.62 -7.90
C LEU A 243 13.83 -10.41 -6.69
N SER A 244 14.37 -11.59 -6.91
CA SER A 244 14.89 -12.47 -5.85
C SER A 244 16.21 -12.00 -5.27
#